data_a5933653633f16005b491f3c9ff10d9d
#
_entry.id   a5933653633f16005b491f3c9ff10d9d
#
_cell.length_a   1.000
_cell.length_b   1.000
_cell.length_c   1.000
_cell.angle_alpha   90.00
_cell.angle_beta   90.00
_cell.angle_gamma   90.00
#
_symmetry.space_group_name_H-M   'P 1'
#
loop_
_entity.id
_entity.type
_entity.pdbx_description
1 polymer ?
#
loop_
_entity_poly.entity_id
_entity_poly.type
_entity_poly.pdbx_seq_one_letter_code
_entity_poly.pdbx_strand_id
1 'polypeptide(L)'
;MTPPSKEPAIKGPDGVWQQIRREAQSAATDEPALANFFNATVISHSSLGNALSYYLASKLASDEVPEPMLRTLMDSAFSTTDIIDAVAADIAATVDRDSACTLYLTPFLYFKGFLALQAYRVAHQLWNEERQSLALLVQYRISLIFAVDIHPAAVIGSGILIDHATGLVIGETAVIEDCVSIMQSVTLGGTGKVSGDRHPKIRKGVLLGPGAKILGNIEVGGGAMVAASSVVLKAVPAHAVVAGVPAAVVGDTRCDEPSQAMDHYFKCD
;
A
#
# COMPACT_ATOMS: atom_id res chain seq x y z
N MET A 1 -18.40 13.07 23.42
CA MET A 1 -18.97 11.92 22.69
C MET A 1 -17.89 10.85 22.65
N THR A 2 -18.11 9.71 23.27
CA THR A 2 -17.21 8.56 23.20
C THR A 2 -17.25 8.04 21.75
N PRO A 3 -16.10 7.81 21.08
CA PRO A 3 -16.13 7.21 19.76
C PRO A 3 -16.81 5.84 19.84
N PRO A 4 -17.59 5.44 18.82
CA PRO A 4 -18.19 4.12 18.79
C PRO A 4 -17.10 3.07 18.93
N SER A 5 -17.33 2.06 19.76
CA SER A 5 -16.44 0.90 19.92
C SER A 5 -16.26 0.27 18.54
N LYS A 6 -15.03 0.29 17.99
CA LYS A 6 -14.73 -0.44 16.75
C LYS A 6 -15.04 -1.92 16.98
N GLU A 7 -15.81 -2.51 16.09
CA GLU A 7 -16.01 -3.97 16.07
C GLU A 7 -14.63 -4.66 15.91
N PRO A 8 -14.49 -5.89 16.44
CA PRO A 8 -13.22 -6.60 16.34
C PRO A 8 -12.80 -6.73 14.86
N ALA A 9 -11.53 -6.46 14.58
CA ALA A 9 -10.98 -6.49 13.24
C ALA A 9 -11.26 -7.83 12.56
N ILE A 10 -11.84 -7.78 11.36
CA ILE A 10 -12.12 -8.95 10.54
C ILE A 10 -10.78 -9.53 10.07
N LYS A 11 -10.58 -10.82 10.28
CA LYS A 11 -9.30 -11.49 9.97
C LYS A 11 -9.44 -12.43 8.78
N GLY A 12 -8.38 -12.47 7.98
CA GLY A 12 -8.21 -13.39 6.87
C GLY A 12 -9.00 -13.02 5.61
N PRO A 13 -8.62 -13.59 4.47
CA PRO A 13 -9.21 -13.24 3.16
C PRO A 13 -10.70 -13.50 3.07
N ASP A 14 -11.17 -14.63 3.60
CA ASP A 14 -12.58 -15.00 3.53
C ASP A 14 -13.47 -14.06 4.34
N GLY A 15 -13.03 -13.68 5.55
CA GLY A 15 -13.77 -12.75 6.39
C GLY A 15 -13.85 -11.36 5.77
N VAL A 16 -12.74 -10.85 5.26
CA VAL A 16 -12.66 -9.57 4.54
C VAL A 16 -13.55 -9.61 3.30
N TRP A 17 -13.50 -10.70 2.52
CA TRP A 17 -14.33 -10.86 1.34
C TRP A 17 -15.82 -10.87 1.62
N GLN A 18 -16.25 -11.61 2.64
CA GLN A 18 -17.66 -11.63 3.03
C GLN A 18 -18.15 -10.24 3.46
N GLN A 19 -17.30 -9.46 4.13
CA GLN A 19 -17.64 -8.10 4.52
C GLN A 19 -17.79 -7.19 3.29
N ILE A 20 -16.80 -7.19 2.38
CA ILE A 20 -16.85 -6.41 1.13
C ILE A 20 -18.11 -6.74 0.33
N ARG A 21 -18.49 -8.01 0.22
CA ARG A 21 -19.69 -8.42 -0.50
C ARG A 21 -20.98 -7.89 0.15
N ARG A 22 -21.08 -7.96 1.49
CA ARG A 22 -22.24 -7.42 2.22
C ARG A 22 -22.37 -5.92 2.00
N GLU A 23 -21.27 -5.20 2.10
CA GLU A 23 -21.22 -3.76 1.88
C GLU A 23 -21.59 -3.39 0.44
N ALA A 24 -21.10 -4.13 -0.54
CA ALA A 24 -21.45 -3.94 -1.95
C ALA A 24 -22.95 -4.21 -2.23
N GLN A 25 -23.55 -5.21 -1.60
CA GLN A 25 -24.98 -5.50 -1.71
C GLN A 25 -25.83 -4.38 -1.11
N SER A 26 -25.43 -3.85 0.07
CA SER A 26 -26.10 -2.68 0.67
C SER A 26 -25.99 -1.46 -0.25
N ALA A 27 -24.77 -1.14 -0.69
CA ALA A 27 -24.51 0.00 -1.56
C ALA A 27 -25.30 -0.07 -2.90
N ALA A 28 -25.45 -1.28 -3.48
CA ALA A 28 -26.25 -1.48 -4.68
C ALA A 28 -27.76 -1.25 -4.46
N THR A 29 -28.24 -1.47 -3.24
CA THR A 29 -29.63 -1.19 -2.85
C THR A 29 -29.83 0.30 -2.59
N ASP A 30 -28.88 0.94 -1.90
CA ASP A 30 -28.93 2.35 -1.51
C ASP A 30 -28.76 3.28 -2.73
N GLU A 31 -27.93 2.86 -3.73
CA GLU A 31 -27.70 3.63 -4.97
C GLU A 31 -27.89 2.74 -6.20
N PRO A 32 -29.14 2.62 -6.69
CA PRO A 32 -29.47 1.76 -7.85
C PRO A 32 -28.72 2.12 -9.13
N ALA A 33 -28.31 3.37 -9.30
CA ALA A 33 -27.52 3.81 -10.47
C ALA A 33 -26.16 3.10 -10.55
N LEU A 34 -25.61 2.68 -9.43
CA LEU A 34 -24.35 1.94 -9.33
C LEU A 34 -24.51 0.42 -9.19
N ALA A 35 -25.75 -0.10 -9.18
CA ALA A 35 -26.01 -1.54 -8.95
C ALA A 35 -25.24 -2.43 -9.94
N ASN A 36 -25.22 -2.07 -11.22
CA ASN A 36 -24.47 -2.82 -12.24
C ASN A 36 -22.95 -2.78 -11.99
N PHE A 37 -22.43 -1.65 -11.54
CA PHE A 37 -21.02 -1.51 -11.19
C PHE A 37 -20.64 -2.40 -10.00
N PHE A 38 -21.39 -2.38 -8.91
CA PHE A 38 -21.14 -3.25 -7.75
C PHE A 38 -21.31 -4.73 -8.10
N ASN A 39 -22.31 -5.05 -8.94
CA ASN A 39 -22.48 -6.43 -9.39
C ASN A 39 -21.29 -6.92 -10.21
N ALA A 40 -20.84 -6.14 -11.19
CA ALA A 40 -19.73 -6.51 -12.07
C ALA A 40 -18.40 -6.58 -11.34
N THR A 41 -18.14 -5.68 -10.37
CA THR A 41 -16.83 -5.57 -9.71
C THR A 41 -16.69 -6.42 -8.45
N VAL A 42 -17.81 -6.74 -7.78
CA VAL A 42 -17.79 -7.43 -6.48
C VAL A 42 -18.74 -8.61 -6.45
N ILE A 43 -20.06 -8.38 -6.60
CA ILE A 43 -21.09 -9.34 -6.17
C ILE A 43 -21.04 -10.64 -7.00
N SER A 44 -20.75 -10.56 -8.30
CA SER A 44 -20.68 -11.71 -9.21
C SER A 44 -19.44 -12.60 -9.03
N HIS A 45 -18.46 -12.16 -8.24
CA HIS A 45 -17.22 -12.88 -8.03
C HIS A 45 -17.29 -13.83 -6.84
N SER A 46 -16.50 -14.93 -6.88
CA SER A 46 -16.50 -15.99 -5.88
C SER A 46 -15.55 -15.73 -4.71
N SER A 47 -14.49 -14.92 -4.90
CA SER A 47 -13.46 -14.67 -3.90
C SER A 47 -12.86 -13.27 -4.01
N LEU A 48 -12.15 -12.84 -2.96
CA LEU A 48 -11.40 -11.59 -2.94
C LEU A 48 -10.42 -11.48 -4.10
N GLY A 49 -9.62 -12.53 -4.33
CA GLY A 49 -8.63 -12.57 -5.41
C GLY A 49 -9.29 -12.48 -6.78
N ASN A 50 -10.40 -13.18 -7.00
CA ASN A 50 -11.10 -13.17 -8.27
C ASN A 50 -11.71 -11.80 -8.60
N ALA A 51 -12.31 -11.13 -7.62
CA ALA A 51 -12.84 -9.77 -7.77
C ALA A 51 -11.71 -8.74 -8.00
N LEU A 52 -10.63 -8.84 -7.24
CA LEU A 52 -9.48 -7.94 -7.36
C LEU A 52 -8.78 -8.09 -8.72
N SER A 53 -8.61 -9.33 -9.21
CA SER A 53 -8.10 -9.62 -10.56
C SER A 53 -8.91 -8.92 -11.64
N TYR A 54 -10.24 -9.05 -11.58
CA TYR A 54 -11.15 -8.42 -12.52
C TYR A 54 -11.00 -6.90 -12.49
N TYR A 55 -11.07 -6.33 -11.29
CA TYR A 55 -11.08 -4.89 -11.12
C TYR A 55 -9.76 -4.23 -11.52
N LEU A 56 -8.63 -4.81 -11.12
CA LEU A 56 -7.32 -4.30 -11.49
C LEU A 56 -7.03 -4.48 -12.98
N ALA A 57 -7.39 -5.63 -13.58
CA ALA A 57 -7.20 -5.85 -15.00
C ALA A 57 -7.97 -4.81 -15.82
N SER A 58 -9.24 -4.54 -15.48
CA SER A 58 -10.05 -3.53 -16.19
C SER A 58 -9.48 -2.11 -16.05
N LYS A 59 -8.89 -1.75 -14.89
CA LYS A 59 -8.29 -0.43 -14.67
C LYS A 59 -6.95 -0.25 -15.38
N LEU A 60 -6.12 -1.29 -15.42
CA LEU A 60 -4.78 -1.24 -15.99
C LEU A 60 -4.74 -1.54 -17.49
N ALA A 61 -5.83 -2.01 -18.08
CA ALA A 61 -5.92 -2.28 -19.50
C ALA A 61 -5.77 -1.00 -20.36
N SER A 62 -5.39 -1.20 -21.61
CA SER A 62 -5.34 -0.19 -22.67
C SER A 62 -5.41 -0.88 -24.03
N ASP A 63 -5.45 -0.10 -25.11
CA ASP A 63 -5.42 -0.64 -26.47
C ASP A 63 -4.19 -1.52 -26.75
N GLU A 64 -3.06 -1.18 -26.10
CA GLU A 64 -1.79 -1.91 -26.23
C GLU A 64 -1.66 -3.08 -25.23
N VAL A 65 -2.40 -3.04 -24.12
CA VAL A 65 -2.32 -4.03 -23.02
C VAL A 65 -3.72 -4.58 -22.75
N PRO A 66 -4.13 -5.67 -23.42
CA PRO A 66 -5.48 -6.20 -23.32
C PRO A 66 -5.84 -6.70 -21.93
N GLU A 67 -7.08 -6.41 -21.50
CA GLU A 67 -7.62 -6.85 -20.20
C GLU A 67 -7.49 -8.37 -19.98
N PRO A 68 -7.79 -9.28 -20.93
CA PRO A 68 -7.68 -10.73 -20.72
C PRO A 68 -6.24 -11.18 -20.39
N MET A 69 -5.23 -10.52 -20.96
CA MET A 69 -3.84 -10.78 -20.64
C MET A 69 -3.53 -10.41 -19.18
N LEU A 70 -3.89 -9.20 -18.76
CA LEU A 70 -3.71 -8.74 -17.38
C LEU A 70 -4.50 -9.62 -16.40
N ARG A 71 -5.74 -9.99 -16.76
CA ARG A 71 -6.58 -10.88 -15.95
C ARG A 71 -5.89 -12.20 -15.65
N THR A 72 -5.30 -12.83 -16.67
CA THR A 72 -4.59 -14.11 -16.51
C THR A 72 -3.40 -13.97 -15.54
N LEU A 73 -2.62 -12.88 -15.65
CA LEU A 73 -1.49 -12.62 -14.74
C LEU A 73 -1.96 -12.41 -13.29
N MET A 74 -3.02 -11.65 -13.10
CA MET A 74 -3.57 -11.34 -11.78
C MET A 74 -4.25 -12.54 -11.13
N ASP A 75 -5.00 -13.35 -11.89
CA ASP A 75 -5.62 -14.57 -11.38
C ASP A 75 -4.54 -15.55 -10.88
N SER A 76 -3.41 -15.67 -11.60
CA SER A 76 -2.27 -16.47 -11.15
C SER A 76 -1.70 -15.96 -9.83
N ALA A 77 -1.44 -14.66 -9.72
CA ALA A 77 -0.85 -14.07 -8.52
C ALA A 77 -1.78 -14.16 -7.31
N PHE A 78 -3.05 -13.77 -7.45
CA PHE A 78 -4.01 -13.77 -6.34
C PHE A 78 -4.56 -15.16 -5.97
N SER A 79 -4.15 -16.21 -6.68
CA SER A 79 -4.35 -17.60 -6.23
C SER A 79 -3.28 -18.06 -5.22
N THR A 80 -2.20 -17.30 -5.06
CA THR A 80 -1.12 -17.59 -4.11
C THR A 80 -1.54 -17.17 -2.70
N THR A 81 -1.46 -18.08 -1.73
CA THR A 81 -1.91 -17.86 -0.34
C THR A 81 -1.25 -16.64 0.30
N ASP A 82 0.07 -16.52 0.22
CA ASP A 82 0.80 -15.43 0.84
C ASP A 82 0.39 -14.06 0.29
N ILE A 83 0.09 -13.98 -1.01
CA ILE A 83 -0.32 -12.74 -1.64
C ILE A 83 -1.74 -12.36 -1.20
N ILE A 84 -2.69 -13.30 -1.21
CA ILE A 84 -4.07 -12.98 -0.84
C ILE A 84 -4.21 -12.67 0.65
N ASP A 85 -3.39 -13.29 1.50
CA ASP A 85 -3.31 -12.97 2.93
C ASP A 85 -2.77 -11.54 3.14
N ALA A 86 -1.74 -11.14 2.38
CA ALA A 86 -1.23 -9.77 2.41
C ALA A 86 -2.27 -8.75 1.92
N VAL A 87 -3.03 -9.07 0.86
CA VAL A 87 -4.16 -8.23 0.39
C VAL A 87 -5.18 -7.98 1.50
N ALA A 88 -5.60 -9.04 2.19
CA ALA A 88 -6.55 -8.93 3.29
C ALA A 88 -6.00 -8.11 4.46
N ALA A 89 -4.72 -8.29 4.80
CA ALA A 89 -4.04 -7.53 5.84
C ALA A 89 -3.92 -6.03 5.48
N ASP A 90 -3.65 -5.70 4.22
CA ASP A 90 -3.54 -4.31 3.74
C ASP A 90 -4.90 -3.59 3.76
N ILE A 91 -6.00 -4.27 3.39
CA ILE A 91 -7.36 -3.72 3.53
C ILE A 91 -7.69 -3.47 5.00
N ALA A 92 -7.46 -4.45 5.86
CA ALA A 92 -7.73 -4.33 7.30
C ALA A 92 -6.92 -3.19 7.93
N ALA A 93 -5.64 -3.06 7.57
CA ALA A 93 -4.78 -1.97 8.01
C ALA A 93 -5.31 -0.59 7.56
N THR A 94 -5.85 -0.51 6.35
CA THR A 94 -6.44 0.74 5.83
C THR A 94 -7.68 1.13 6.63
N VAL A 95 -8.61 0.21 6.84
CA VAL A 95 -9.85 0.47 7.62
C VAL A 95 -9.54 0.80 9.08
N ASP A 96 -8.53 0.16 9.65
CA ASP A 96 -8.17 0.40 11.05
C ASP A 96 -7.50 1.77 11.27
N ARG A 97 -6.64 2.20 10.35
CA ARG A 97 -5.76 3.37 10.51
C ARG A 97 -6.32 4.65 9.92
N ASP A 98 -7.10 4.57 8.85
CA ASP A 98 -7.73 5.75 8.25
C ASP A 98 -9.05 6.05 8.98
N SER A 99 -9.07 7.17 9.70
CA SER A 99 -10.25 7.62 10.45
C SER A 99 -11.46 7.97 9.57
N ALA A 100 -11.24 8.25 8.29
CA ALA A 100 -12.29 8.52 7.31
C ALA A 100 -12.82 7.24 6.64
N CYS A 101 -12.12 6.11 6.78
CA CYS A 101 -12.47 4.82 6.19
C CYS A 101 -13.20 3.93 7.20
N THR A 102 -14.49 3.68 6.98
CA THR A 102 -15.31 2.85 7.86
C THR A 102 -15.77 1.54 7.22
N LEU A 103 -15.58 1.39 5.90
CA LEU A 103 -16.02 0.24 5.11
C LEU A 103 -14.85 -0.43 4.42
N TYR A 104 -14.83 -1.75 4.38
CA TYR A 104 -13.85 -2.57 3.65
C TYR A 104 -13.98 -2.42 2.12
N LEU A 105 -15.19 -2.13 1.64
CA LEU A 105 -15.47 -1.84 0.24
C LEU A 105 -14.77 -0.58 -0.25
N THR A 106 -14.60 0.42 0.62
CA THR A 106 -14.04 1.74 0.25
C THR A 106 -12.60 1.64 -0.29
N PRO A 107 -11.62 1.07 0.44
CA PRO A 107 -10.27 0.91 -0.10
C PRO A 107 -10.23 -0.03 -1.29
N PHE A 108 -11.03 -1.09 -1.30
CA PHE A 108 -11.11 -2.04 -2.41
C PHE A 108 -11.49 -1.37 -3.74
N LEU A 109 -12.44 -0.44 -3.74
CA LEU A 109 -12.92 0.20 -4.97
C LEU A 109 -12.26 1.54 -5.28
N TYR A 110 -11.92 2.33 -4.27
CA TYR A 110 -11.66 3.75 -4.47
C TYR A 110 -10.27 4.23 -4.03
N PHE A 111 -9.55 3.48 -3.19
CA PHE A 111 -8.26 3.94 -2.71
C PHE A 111 -7.14 3.47 -3.65
N LYS A 112 -6.65 4.40 -4.45
CA LYS A 112 -5.62 4.10 -5.45
C LYS A 112 -4.30 3.61 -4.86
N GLY A 113 -3.97 3.97 -3.62
CA GLY A 113 -2.79 3.47 -2.90
C GLY A 113 -2.90 1.96 -2.64
N PHE A 114 -4.06 1.52 -2.17
CA PHE A 114 -4.35 0.09 -2.03
C PHE A 114 -4.26 -0.63 -3.39
N LEU A 115 -4.96 -0.12 -4.41
CA LEU A 115 -4.97 -0.74 -5.74
C LEU A 115 -3.57 -0.81 -6.37
N ALA A 116 -2.78 0.24 -6.24
CA ALA A 116 -1.40 0.27 -6.73
C ALA A 116 -0.50 -0.74 -6.02
N LEU A 117 -0.64 -0.88 -4.69
CA LEU A 117 0.10 -1.87 -3.90
C LEU A 117 -0.25 -3.30 -4.32
N GLN A 118 -1.53 -3.60 -4.55
CA GLN A 118 -1.92 -4.94 -4.98
C GLN A 118 -1.45 -5.26 -6.40
N ALA A 119 -1.51 -4.29 -7.31
CA ALA A 119 -0.94 -4.46 -8.65
C ALA A 119 0.58 -4.62 -8.63
N TYR A 120 1.29 -3.91 -7.70
CA TYR A 120 2.71 -4.13 -7.46
C TYR A 120 3.01 -5.57 -7.00
N ARG A 121 2.19 -6.19 -6.13
CA ARG A 121 2.40 -7.59 -5.71
C ARG A 121 2.41 -8.55 -6.90
N VAL A 122 1.55 -8.29 -7.90
CA VAL A 122 1.56 -9.04 -9.17
C VAL A 122 2.87 -8.80 -9.94
N ALA A 123 3.31 -7.54 -10.05
CA ALA A 123 4.57 -7.21 -10.72
C ALA A 123 5.78 -7.84 -10.01
N HIS A 124 5.78 -7.85 -8.68
CA HIS A 124 6.83 -8.48 -7.86
C HIS A 124 6.91 -9.99 -8.07
N GLN A 125 5.76 -10.69 -8.12
CA GLN A 125 5.74 -12.11 -8.44
C GLN A 125 6.32 -12.37 -9.84
N LEU A 126 5.91 -11.61 -10.85
CA LEU A 126 6.45 -11.72 -12.21
C LEU A 126 7.96 -11.48 -12.26
N TRP A 127 8.45 -10.54 -11.46
CA TRP A 127 9.88 -10.27 -11.34
C TRP A 127 10.65 -11.48 -10.78
N ASN A 128 10.11 -12.09 -9.73
CA ASN A 128 10.69 -13.28 -9.10
C ASN A 128 10.59 -14.54 -9.98
N GLU A 129 9.64 -14.58 -10.93
CA GLU A 129 9.52 -15.60 -11.98
C GLU A 129 10.44 -15.33 -13.19
N GLU A 130 11.37 -14.37 -13.10
CA GLU A 130 12.26 -13.92 -14.17
C GLU A 130 11.54 -13.35 -15.41
N ARG A 131 10.28 -12.97 -15.28
CA ARG A 131 9.43 -12.36 -16.34
C ARG A 131 9.51 -10.83 -16.29
N GLN A 132 10.74 -10.31 -16.30
CA GLN A 132 11.03 -8.89 -16.03
C GLN A 132 10.30 -7.91 -16.96
N SER A 133 10.20 -8.22 -18.26
CA SER A 133 9.50 -7.35 -19.21
C SER A 133 8.02 -7.17 -18.87
N LEU A 134 7.35 -8.24 -18.40
CA LEU A 134 5.97 -8.16 -17.95
C LEU A 134 5.84 -7.42 -16.61
N ALA A 135 6.77 -7.64 -15.69
CA ALA A 135 6.81 -6.92 -14.42
C ALA A 135 6.94 -5.41 -14.63
N LEU A 136 7.85 -5.00 -15.52
CA LEU A 136 8.05 -3.59 -15.88
C LEU A 136 6.84 -3.00 -16.63
N LEU A 137 6.18 -3.79 -17.48
CA LEU A 137 4.94 -3.36 -18.15
C LEU A 137 3.83 -3.09 -17.11
N VAL A 138 3.66 -3.95 -16.11
CA VAL A 138 2.69 -3.73 -15.02
C VAL A 138 3.06 -2.50 -14.20
N GLN A 139 4.35 -2.32 -13.81
CA GLN A 139 4.84 -1.12 -13.15
C GLN A 139 4.51 0.16 -13.94
N TYR A 140 4.77 0.16 -15.24
CA TYR A 140 4.46 1.29 -16.12
C TYR A 140 2.96 1.63 -16.10
N ARG A 141 2.09 0.60 -16.18
CA ARG A 141 0.64 0.82 -16.11
C ARG A 141 0.20 1.37 -14.75
N ILE A 142 0.77 0.87 -13.65
CA ILE A 142 0.53 1.38 -12.29
C ILE A 142 0.90 2.87 -12.22
N SER A 143 2.08 3.21 -12.74
CA SER A 143 2.56 4.60 -12.72
C SER A 143 1.65 5.54 -13.49
N LEU A 144 1.19 5.14 -14.67
CA LEU A 144 0.26 5.94 -15.49
C LEU A 144 -1.10 6.13 -14.83
N ILE A 145 -1.68 5.06 -14.29
CA ILE A 145 -3.07 5.07 -13.81
C ILE A 145 -3.18 5.62 -12.38
N PHE A 146 -2.24 5.26 -11.51
CA PHE A 146 -2.33 5.59 -10.08
C PHE A 146 -1.35 6.70 -9.65
N ALA A 147 -0.43 7.13 -10.52
CA ALA A 147 0.66 8.05 -10.18
C ALA A 147 1.51 7.52 -9.00
N VAL A 148 1.80 6.23 -9.02
CA VAL A 148 2.58 5.47 -8.02
C VAL A 148 3.64 4.67 -8.77
N ASP A 149 4.90 4.88 -8.41
CA ASP A 149 6.04 4.19 -9.03
C ASP A 149 6.74 3.30 -8.00
N ILE A 150 6.44 2.01 -8.05
CA ILE A 150 7.08 0.99 -7.19
C ILE A 150 7.81 0.00 -8.09
N HIS A 151 9.14 -0.06 -7.93
CA HIS A 151 9.93 -1.01 -8.73
C HIS A 151 9.58 -2.46 -8.35
N PRO A 152 9.37 -3.37 -9.33
CA PRO A 152 8.96 -4.75 -9.07
C PRO A 152 9.93 -5.55 -8.17
N ALA A 153 11.22 -5.22 -8.19
CA ALA A 153 12.22 -5.88 -7.34
C ALA A 153 12.20 -5.41 -5.88
N ALA A 154 11.56 -4.29 -5.55
CA ALA A 154 11.40 -3.87 -4.15
C ALA A 154 10.70 -4.97 -3.33
N VAL A 155 11.00 -5.06 -2.04
CA VAL A 155 10.39 -6.03 -1.14
C VAL A 155 9.46 -5.30 -0.17
N ILE A 156 8.18 -5.64 -0.18
CA ILE A 156 7.16 -4.98 0.66
C ILE A 156 6.37 -6.06 1.41
N GLY A 157 6.33 -5.93 2.73
CA GLY A 157 5.60 -6.81 3.65
C GLY A 157 4.08 -6.67 3.56
N SER A 158 3.40 -6.97 4.64
CA SER A 158 1.94 -6.99 4.76
C SER A 158 1.42 -6.00 5.81
N GLY A 159 0.12 -5.73 5.78
CA GLY A 159 -0.49 -4.74 6.66
C GLY A 159 0.01 -3.31 6.37
N ILE A 160 0.22 -3.00 5.11
CA ILE A 160 0.72 -1.71 4.65
C ILE A 160 -0.45 -0.78 4.35
N LEU A 161 -0.38 0.45 4.86
CA LEU A 161 -1.24 1.54 4.44
C LEU A 161 -0.47 2.47 3.49
N ILE A 162 -1.00 2.69 2.29
CA ILE A 162 -0.54 3.77 1.39
C ILE A 162 -1.68 4.77 1.25
N ASP A 163 -1.58 5.88 1.99
CA ASP A 163 -2.62 6.90 2.01
C ASP A 163 -2.38 7.96 0.93
N HIS A 164 -3.47 8.32 0.21
CA HIS A 164 -3.49 9.23 -0.95
C HIS A 164 -2.56 8.85 -2.12
N ALA A 165 -1.41 8.27 -1.86
CA ALA A 165 -0.45 7.62 -2.76
C ALA A 165 0.17 8.50 -3.87
N THR A 166 -0.46 9.59 -4.31
CA THR A 166 0.02 10.40 -5.45
C THR A 166 1.50 10.76 -5.29
N GLY A 167 2.32 10.43 -6.31
CA GLY A 167 3.74 10.79 -6.33
C GLY A 167 4.63 9.94 -5.43
N LEU A 168 4.14 8.78 -4.95
CA LEU A 168 4.96 7.79 -4.25
C LEU A 168 5.98 7.17 -5.22
N VAL A 169 7.23 7.08 -4.79
CA VAL A 169 8.32 6.41 -5.51
C VAL A 169 9.06 5.45 -4.58
N ILE A 170 9.15 4.17 -4.95
CA ILE A 170 9.88 3.14 -4.22
C ILE A 170 10.87 2.46 -5.16
N GLY A 171 12.16 2.64 -4.90
CA GLY A 171 13.23 2.16 -5.76
C GLY A 171 13.52 0.66 -5.62
N GLU A 172 14.28 0.14 -6.58
CA GLU A 172 14.54 -1.28 -6.85
C GLU A 172 14.95 -2.12 -5.63
N THR A 173 15.88 -1.63 -4.82
CA THR A 173 16.42 -2.38 -3.67
C THR A 173 15.82 -1.95 -2.33
N ALA A 174 14.72 -1.19 -2.34
CA ALA A 174 14.01 -0.81 -1.13
C ALA A 174 13.39 -2.04 -0.44
N VAL A 175 13.43 -2.01 0.90
CA VAL A 175 12.73 -3.01 1.72
C VAL A 175 11.79 -2.28 2.67
N ILE A 176 10.56 -2.70 2.73
CA ILE A 176 9.52 -2.20 3.63
C ILE A 176 8.97 -3.40 4.39
N GLU A 177 9.17 -3.42 5.70
CA GLU A 177 8.66 -4.48 6.56
C GLU A 177 7.15 -4.30 6.83
N ASP A 178 6.57 -5.22 7.60
CA ASP A 178 5.15 -5.23 7.92
C ASP A 178 4.68 -4.00 8.69
N CYS A 179 3.39 -3.73 8.59
CA CYS A 179 2.71 -2.72 9.40
C CYS A 179 3.25 -1.29 9.21
N VAL A 180 3.79 -0.95 8.05
CA VAL A 180 4.24 0.42 7.73
C VAL A 180 3.08 1.24 7.17
N SER A 181 3.04 2.55 7.51
CA SER A 181 2.13 3.52 6.91
C SER A 181 2.91 4.57 6.11
N ILE A 182 2.47 4.80 4.87
CA ILE A 182 3.16 5.66 3.91
C ILE A 182 2.17 6.68 3.36
N MET A 183 2.51 7.96 3.48
CA MET A 183 1.68 9.04 2.93
C MET A 183 2.07 9.36 1.47
N GLN A 184 1.30 10.24 0.82
CA GLN A 184 1.58 10.69 -0.54
C GLN A 184 2.96 11.33 -0.70
N SER A 185 3.49 11.30 -1.92
CA SER A 185 4.73 11.95 -2.33
C SER A 185 5.99 11.50 -1.55
N VAL A 186 5.94 10.36 -0.86
CA VAL A 186 7.12 9.75 -0.24
C VAL A 186 8.06 9.22 -1.33
N THR A 187 9.36 9.34 -1.12
CA THR A 187 10.38 8.76 -2.01
C THR A 187 11.35 7.90 -1.21
N LEU A 188 11.46 6.64 -1.54
CA LEU A 188 12.50 5.73 -1.10
C LEU A 188 13.51 5.58 -2.24
N GLY A 189 14.46 6.50 -2.32
CA GLY A 189 15.35 6.69 -3.47
C GLY A 189 16.80 6.30 -3.19
N GLY A 190 17.55 6.07 -4.27
CA GLY A 190 19.01 5.99 -4.23
C GLY A 190 19.66 7.37 -4.27
N THR A 191 20.99 7.44 -4.05
CA THR A 191 21.77 8.68 -4.18
C THR A 191 22.27 8.93 -5.61
N GLY A 192 21.97 8.04 -6.54
CA GLY A 192 22.34 8.15 -7.96
C GLY A 192 23.80 7.82 -8.31
N LYS A 193 24.64 7.49 -7.31
CA LYS A 193 26.08 7.26 -7.51
C LYS A 193 26.54 5.82 -7.32
N VAL A 194 25.68 4.96 -6.79
CA VAL A 194 26.04 3.58 -6.38
C VAL A 194 25.13 2.59 -7.14
N SER A 195 25.72 1.55 -7.67
CA SER A 195 25.01 0.37 -8.20
C SER A 195 24.80 -0.67 -7.08
N GLY A 196 23.88 -1.61 -7.28
CA GLY A 196 23.55 -2.64 -6.30
C GLY A 196 22.58 -2.15 -5.24
N ASP A 197 22.80 -2.55 -3.98
CA ASP A 197 21.92 -2.19 -2.87
C ASP A 197 22.09 -0.72 -2.47
N ARG A 198 21.10 0.10 -2.83
CA ARG A 198 21.18 1.57 -2.78
C ARG A 198 19.94 2.29 -2.26
N HIS A 199 18.91 1.54 -1.87
CA HIS A 199 17.65 2.11 -1.41
C HIS A 199 17.38 1.83 0.06
N PRO A 200 16.50 2.60 0.71
CA PRO A 200 16.23 2.51 2.15
C PRO A 200 15.63 1.17 2.59
N LYS A 201 15.87 0.86 3.87
CA LYS A 201 15.26 -0.26 4.61
C LYS A 201 14.35 0.32 5.68
N ILE A 202 13.03 0.17 5.50
CA ILE A 202 12.00 0.67 6.39
C ILE A 202 11.55 -0.49 7.28
N ARG A 203 11.81 -0.38 8.58
CA ARG A 203 11.48 -1.43 9.53
C ARG A 203 10.01 -1.40 9.92
N LYS A 204 9.58 -2.46 10.58
CA LYS A 204 8.21 -2.65 11.04
C LYS A 204 7.67 -1.46 11.82
N GLY A 205 6.41 -1.11 11.61
CA GLY A 205 5.71 -0.11 12.42
C GLY A 205 6.08 1.35 12.14
N VAL A 206 6.90 1.62 11.12
CA VAL A 206 7.35 2.98 10.75
C VAL A 206 6.21 3.78 10.13
N LEU A 207 6.15 5.07 10.47
CA LEU A 207 5.25 6.06 9.84
C LEU A 207 6.07 7.03 8.97
N LEU A 208 5.80 7.05 7.66
CA LEU A 208 6.40 7.98 6.70
C LEU A 208 5.42 9.10 6.36
N GLY A 209 5.69 10.29 6.88
CA GLY A 209 4.87 11.48 6.67
C GLY A 209 4.86 11.98 5.23
N PRO A 210 3.85 12.78 4.82
CA PRO A 210 3.66 13.24 3.45
C PRO A 210 4.89 13.98 2.92
N GLY A 211 5.31 13.64 1.71
CA GLY A 211 6.44 14.28 1.05
C GLY A 211 7.82 13.93 1.58
N ALA A 212 7.97 13.02 2.53
CA ALA A 212 9.27 12.60 3.05
C ALA A 212 10.15 11.96 1.96
N LYS A 213 11.44 12.29 1.97
CA LYS A 213 12.46 11.76 1.04
C LYS A 213 13.52 11.02 1.82
N ILE A 214 13.59 9.71 1.68
CA ILE A 214 14.60 8.87 2.33
C ILE A 214 15.55 8.40 1.24
N LEU A 215 16.82 8.78 1.31
CA LEU A 215 17.76 8.62 0.21
C LEU A 215 19.01 7.85 0.62
N GLY A 216 19.32 6.81 -0.15
CA GLY A 216 20.49 5.95 0.05
C GLY A 216 20.15 4.64 0.75
N ASN A 217 21.14 3.75 0.83
CA ASN A 217 21.02 2.50 1.57
C ASN A 217 21.16 2.78 3.08
N ILE A 218 20.09 3.29 3.66
CA ILE A 218 20.00 3.63 5.08
C ILE A 218 18.80 2.93 5.72
N GLU A 219 18.90 2.70 7.02
CA GLU A 219 17.83 2.07 7.78
C GLU A 219 16.99 3.14 8.51
N VAL A 220 15.67 2.99 8.46
CA VAL A 220 14.72 3.66 9.36
C VAL A 220 14.22 2.61 10.33
N GLY A 221 14.65 2.74 11.58
CA GLY A 221 14.43 1.75 12.65
C GLY A 221 12.97 1.55 13.00
N GLY A 222 12.65 0.37 13.56
CA GLY A 222 11.26 -0.01 13.87
C GLY A 222 10.56 1.01 14.77
N GLY A 223 9.27 1.26 14.48
CA GLY A 223 8.48 2.23 15.23
C GLY A 223 8.95 3.68 15.11
N ALA A 224 9.89 4.01 14.20
CA ALA A 224 10.29 5.40 13.96
C ALA A 224 9.25 6.17 13.16
N MET A 225 9.33 7.50 13.21
CA MET A 225 8.51 8.41 12.43
C MET A 225 9.37 9.39 11.65
N VAL A 226 9.09 9.53 10.36
CA VAL A 226 9.66 10.58 9.51
C VAL A 226 8.59 11.65 9.30
N ALA A 227 8.84 12.85 9.80
CA ALA A 227 7.91 13.98 9.70
C ALA A 227 7.72 14.42 8.24
N ALA A 228 6.60 15.10 7.98
CA ALA A 228 6.26 15.60 6.65
C ALA A 228 7.39 16.44 6.02
N SER A 229 7.61 16.23 4.70
CA SER A 229 8.59 16.96 3.87
C SER A 229 10.06 16.88 4.35
N SER A 230 10.40 15.92 5.19
CA SER A 230 11.77 15.72 5.67
C SER A 230 12.65 15.04 4.62
N VAL A 231 13.94 15.38 4.59
CA VAL A 231 14.95 14.75 3.74
C VAL A 231 15.94 13.98 4.60
N VAL A 232 15.77 12.66 4.63
CA VAL A 232 16.56 11.75 5.48
C VAL A 232 17.75 11.21 4.69
N LEU A 233 18.95 11.48 5.16
CA LEU A 233 20.22 11.12 4.53
C LEU A 233 21.10 10.22 5.42
N LYS A 234 20.64 9.89 6.62
CA LYS A 234 21.34 9.05 7.59
C LYS A 234 20.35 8.07 8.23
N ALA A 235 20.86 6.98 8.78
CA ALA A 235 20.05 6.01 9.51
C ALA A 235 19.27 6.69 10.65
N VAL A 236 18.04 6.23 10.87
CA VAL A 236 17.15 6.71 11.93
C VAL A 236 17.04 5.63 12.99
N PRO A 237 17.30 5.93 14.27
CA PRO A 237 17.12 4.97 15.36
C PRO A 237 15.66 4.50 15.48
N ALA A 238 15.47 3.30 16.04
CA ALA A 238 14.14 2.82 16.38
C ALA A 238 13.43 3.80 17.34
N HIS A 239 12.13 3.96 17.15
CA HIS A 239 11.25 4.85 17.93
C HIS A 239 11.63 6.34 17.91
N ALA A 240 12.62 6.75 17.10
CA ALA A 240 12.97 8.16 16.95
C ALA A 240 12.03 8.88 15.97
N VAL A 241 11.80 10.16 16.22
CA VAL A 241 11.17 11.09 15.29
C VAL A 241 12.24 11.95 14.63
N VAL A 242 12.23 11.97 13.29
CA VAL A 242 13.14 12.84 12.52
C VAL A 242 12.37 13.85 11.69
N ALA A 243 12.89 15.09 11.64
CA ALA A 243 12.28 16.19 10.88
C ALA A 243 13.32 17.11 10.26
N GLY A 244 12.96 17.81 9.17
CA GLY A 244 13.73 18.87 8.54
C GLY A 244 14.52 18.46 7.29
N VAL A 245 15.30 19.42 6.74
CA VAL A 245 16.11 19.30 5.51
C VAL A 245 17.51 19.88 5.75
N PRO A 246 18.54 19.02 5.94
CA PRO A 246 18.46 17.58 6.16
C PRO A 246 17.78 17.25 7.49
N ALA A 247 17.17 16.06 7.57
CA ALA A 247 16.46 15.62 8.76
C ALA A 247 17.42 15.34 9.94
N ALA A 248 17.00 15.75 11.13
CA ALA A 248 17.63 15.44 12.40
C ALA A 248 16.64 14.83 13.37
N VAL A 249 17.12 14.10 14.40
CA VAL A 249 16.27 13.60 15.48
C VAL A 249 15.72 14.81 16.27
N VAL A 250 14.39 14.86 16.43
CA VAL A 250 13.68 15.91 17.14
C VAL A 250 12.91 15.40 18.36
N GLY A 251 12.94 14.12 18.62
CA GLY A 251 12.29 13.48 19.76
C GLY A 251 12.07 12.00 19.54
N ASP A 252 11.26 11.41 20.39
CA ASP A 252 10.84 10.01 20.32
C ASP A 252 9.35 9.89 20.01
N THR A 253 8.94 8.74 19.43
CA THR A 253 7.54 8.44 19.19
C THR A 253 6.79 8.23 20.50
N ARG A 254 5.49 8.61 20.54
CA ARG A 254 4.66 8.49 21.75
C ARG A 254 4.11 7.08 21.97
N CYS A 255 4.27 6.20 21.00
CA CYS A 255 3.78 4.82 21.01
C CYS A 255 4.76 3.92 20.25
N ASP A 256 4.67 2.62 20.52
CA ASP A 256 5.58 1.63 19.92
C ASP A 256 5.41 1.49 18.42
N GLU A 257 4.19 1.65 17.92
CA GLU A 257 3.86 1.52 16.48
C GLU A 257 3.10 2.77 15.99
N PRO A 258 3.80 3.88 15.67
CA PRO A 258 3.19 5.13 15.20
C PRO A 258 2.42 4.95 13.89
N SER A 259 2.80 3.99 13.07
CA SER A 259 2.09 3.63 11.85
C SER A 259 0.67 3.15 12.08
N GLN A 260 0.38 2.54 13.23
CA GLN A 260 -0.97 2.07 13.59
C GLN A 260 -1.78 3.17 14.27
N ALA A 261 -1.16 3.94 15.13
CA ALA A 261 -1.81 5.05 15.82
C ALA A 261 -2.14 6.22 14.87
N MET A 262 -1.41 6.34 13.74
CA MET A 262 -1.47 7.47 12.81
C MET A 262 -1.36 8.83 13.52
N ASP A 263 -0.61 8.85 14.64
CA ASP A 263 -0.35 10.07 15.40
C ASP A 263 0.89 10.77 14.82
N HIS A 264 0.65 11.87 14.13
CA HIS A 264 1.69 12.70 13.52
C HIS A 264 2.26 13.73 14.48
N TYR A 265 1.79 13.77 15.73
CA TYR A 265 2.30 14.71 16.74
C TYR A 265 3.52 14.12 17.45
N PHE A 266 4.54 14.92 17.62
CA PHE A 266 5.69 14.62 18.45
C PHE A 266 5.92 15.78 19.42
N LYS A 267 6.49 15.50 20.61
CA LYS A 267 6.91 16.55 21.51
C LYS A 267 8.20 17.16 20.95
N CYS A 268 8.17 18.46 20.65
CA CYS A 268 9.40 19.25 20.60
C CYS A 268 9.73 19.59 22.07
N ASP A 269 10.87 19.11 22.56
CA ASP A 269 11.45 19.58 23.81
C ASP A 269 11.99 21.00 23.64
#